data_54dbceb1e4dd6e9c78aafadf94d8a837
#
_entry.id   54dbceb1e4dd6e9c78aafadf94d8a837
#
_cell.length_a   1.000
_cell.length_b   1.000
_cell.length_c   1.000
_cell.angle_alpha   90.00
_cell.angle_beta   90.00
_cell.angle_gamma   90.00
#
_symmetry.space_group_name_H-M   'P 1'
#
loop_
_entity.id
_entity.type
_entity.pdbx_description
1 polymer ?
#
loop_
_entity_poly.entity_id
_entity_poly.type
_entity_poly.pdbx_seq_one_letter_code
_entity_poly.pdbx_strand_id
1 'polypeptide(L)'
;MKRVHVAAAVIRGSDGRVLIARRPEDKHQGGLWEFPGGKVEDDEPVRAALARELEEELGIRVERARPLIQVRHDYADKHVLLDVWEVDGFSGEAHGVEGQPLAWVEPRELADYEFPAANAPIVQAARLPAHYLITPDGLEPGELISGVRKAVEAGIRLIQLRAPNMFSPEYRDLAIDIQGLCAGKAQLMLKGPLEWLGDFPAAGWHLTSAQLRKYASAGRPFPEGRLLAASCHDAEELALAASMGVEFVTLSPVQPTESHPGEPALGWDKAAELIAGFNQPVYLLGGVGPQQAEQAWEHGAQGVAGIRAFWPGGL
;
A
#
# COMPACT_ATOMS: atom_id res chain seq x y z
N MET A 1 12.25 -16.45 -22.79
CA MET A 1 12.26 -14.98 -22.70
C MET A 1 13.34 -14.53 -21.74
N LYS A 2 13.96 -13.37 -21.99
CA LYS A 2 14.99 -12.80 -21.09
C LYS A 2 14.31 -12.38 -19.77
N ARG A 3 14.90 -12.77 -18.65
CA ARG A 3 14.48 -12.24 -17.33
C ARG A 3 15.34 -11.02 -17.02
N VAL A 4 14.71 -9.95 -16.55
CA VAL A 4 15.38 -8.71 -16.16
C VAL A 4 14.96 -8.40 -14.74
N HIS A 5 15.92 -8.30 -13.83
CA HIS A 5 15.72 -7.89 -12.46
C HIS A 5 16.17 -6.43 -12.33
N VAL A 6 15.30 -5.59 -11.77
CA VAL A 6 15.52 -4.14 -11.62
C VAL A 6 15.30 -3.77 -10.17
N ALA A 7 16.27 -3.10 -9.57
CA ALA A 7 16.13 -2.44 -8.29
C ALA A 7 15.63 -1.01 -8.52
N ALA A 8 14.51 -0.62 -7.89
CA ALA A 8 13.95 0.73 -8.01
C ALA A 8 13.68 1.33 -6.62
N ALA A 9 13.70 2.65 -6.52
CA ALA A 9 13.57 3.37 -5.26
C ALA A 9 12.37 4.31 -5.20
N VAL A 10 11.54 4.17 -4.18
CA VAL A 10 10.67 5.23 -3.69
C VAL A 10 11.47 6.05 -2.68
N ILE A 11 12.09 7.14 -3.13
CA ILE A 11 12.95 7.99 -2.30
C ILE A 11 12.09 9.05 -1.63
N ARG A 12 12.10 9.08 -0.29
CA ARG A 12 11.37 10.08 0.49
C ARG A 12 12.27 11.16 1.04
N GLY A 13 11.94 12.40 0.73
CA GLY A 13 12.52 13.57 1.38
C GLY A 13 12.10 13.70 2.84
N SER A 14 12.80 14.54 3.59
CA SER A 14 12.47 14.85 4.99
C SER A 14 11.10 15.51 5.17
N ASP A 15 10.55 16.07 4.11
CA ASP A 15 9.21 16.65 4.03
C ASP A 15 8.12 15.67 3.59
N GLY A 16 8.49 14.40 3.35
CA GLY A 16 7.58 13.32 2.95
C GLY A 16 7.29 13.24 1.46
N ARG A 17 7.79 14.18 0.64
CA ARG A 17 7.66 14.12 -0.82
C ARG A 17 8.49 12.97 -1.39
N VAL A 18 8.06 12.48 -2.54
CA VAL A 18 8.70 11.37 -3.27
C VAL A 18 9.44 11.94 -4.48
N LEU A 19 10.68 11.49 -4.69
CA LEU A 19 11.46 11.84 -5.87
C LEU A 19 11.08 10.94 -7.03
N ILE A 20 10.80 11.55 -8.17
CA ILE A 20 10.62 10.87 -9.46
C ILE A 20 11.54 11.48 -10.50
N ALA A 21 11.96 10.67 -11.48
CA ALA A 21 12.80 11.08 -12.61
C ALA A 21 12.03 10.94 -13.92
N ARG A 22 12.30 11.80 -14.89
CA ARG A 22 11.70 11.70 -16.22
C ARG A 22 12.64 10.98 -17.16
N ARG A 23 12.14 9.93 -17.83
CA ARG A 23 12.92 9.14 -18.78
C ARG A 23 13.33 9.99 -20.00
N PRO A 24 14.58 9.87 -20.47
CA PRO A 24 14.99 10.50 -21.74
C PRO A 24 14.09 10.09 -22.90
N GLU A 25 13.80 11.03 -23.79
CA GLU A 25 12.86 10.82 -24.93
C GLU A 25 13.30 9.71 -25.90
N ASP A 26 14.60 9.44 -26.00
CA ASP A 26 15.20 8.43 -26.87
C ASP A 26 15.21 7.01 -26.28
N LYS A 27 14.81 6.85 -25.03
CA LYS A 27 14.73 5.53 -24.36
C LYS A 27 13.37 4.88 -24.56
N HIS A 28 13.31 3.56 -24.32
CA HIS A 28 12.04 2.83 -24.29
C HIS A 28 11.09 3.47 -23.25
N GLN A 29 9.86 3.80 -23.69
CA GLN A 29 8.89 4.58 -22.92
C GLN A 29 9.42 5.97 -22.49
N GLY A 30 10.18 6.65 -23.37
CA GLY A 30 10.71 7.99 -23.16
C GLY A 30 9.61 9.02 -22.87
N GLY A 31 9.96 10.03 -22.10
CA GLY A 31 9.04 11.08 -21.67
C GLY A 31 8.14 10.74 -20.48
N LEU A 32 7.98 9.45 -20.12
CA LEU A 32 7.25 9.05 -18.92
C LEU A 32 8.10 9.26 -17.65
N TRP A 33 7.41 9.36 -16.52
CA TRP A 33 8.06 9.43 -15.22
C TRP A 33 8.36 8.03 -14.68
N GLU A 34 9.39 7.90 -13.86
CA GLU A 34 9.79 6.63 -13.25
C GLU A 34 10.33 6.83 -11.83
N PHE A 35 10.37 5.74 -11.09
CA PHE A 35 11.11 5.66 -9.85
C PHE A 35 12.57 5.34 -10.17
N PRO A 36 13.55 6.13 -9.68
CA PRO A 36 14.97 5.95 -9.98
C PRO A 36 15.47 4.54 -9.64
N GLY A 37 16.42 4.04 -10.43
CA GLY A 37 17.01 2.73 -10.24
C GLY A 37 17.36 2.04 -11.54
N GLY A 38 17.98 0.88 -11.44
CA GLY A 38 18.46 0.17 -12.63
C GLY A 38 18.56 -1.34 -12.47
N LYS A 39 19.28 -1.97 -13.36
CA LYS A 39 19.37 -3.43 -13.41
C LYS A 39 20.26 -3.95 -12.28
N VAL A 40 19.81 -5.03 -11.66
CA VAL A 40 20.62 -5.85 -10.79
C VAL A 40 21.57 -6.68 -11.65
N GLU A 41 22.87 -6.59 -11.43
CA GLU A 41 23.87 -7.37 -12.12
C GLU A 41 23.92 -8.83 -11.63
N ASP A 42 24.59 -9.69 -12.38
CA ASP A 42 24.74 -11.09 -11.99
C ASP A 42 25.53 -11.17 -10.66
N ASP A 43 25.01 -11.94 -9.71
CA ASP A 43 25.56 -12.13 -8.37
C ASP A 43 25.57 -10.86 -7.47
N GLU A 44 24.93 -9.77 -7.90
CA GLU A 44 24.81 -8.54 -7.11
C GLU A 44 23.58 -8.62 -6.15
N PRO A 45 23.76 -8.35 -4.84
CA PRO A 45 22.60 -8.18 -3.96
C PRO A 45 21.76 -6.97 -4.36
N VAL A 46 20.42 -7.10 -4.35
CA VAL A 46 19.49 -6.04 -4.80
C VAL A 46 19.76 -4.70 -4.11
N ARG A 47 20.04 -4.72 -2.80
CA ARG A 47 20.34 -3.50 -2.05
C ARG A 47 21.66 -2.83 -2.50
N ALA A 48 22.64 -3.61 -2.95
CA ALA A 48 23.87 -3.08 -3.50
C ALA A 48 23.63 -2.45 -4.87
N ALA A 49 22.88 -3.13 -5.74
CA ALA A 49 22.45 -2.58 -7.03
C ALA A 49 21.69 -1.26 -6.84
N LEU A 50 20.73 -1.22 -5.91
CA LEU A 50 19.98 0.00 -5.59
C LEU A 50 20.91 1.15 -5.20
N ALA A 51 21.85 0.91 -4.28
CA ALA A 51 22.80 1.94 -3.82
C ALA A 51 23.70 2.44 -4.94
N ARG A 52 24.22 1.54 -5.78
CA ARG A 52 25.07 1.87 -6.95
C ARG A 52 24.28 2.71 -7.96
N GLU A 53 23.10 2.27 -8.37
CA GLU A 53 22.27 2.99 -9.35
C GLU A 53 21.87 4.38 -8.86
N LEU A 54 21.50 4.53 -7.57
CA LEU A 54 21.14 5.85 -7.03
C LEU A 54 22.36 6.79 -6.87
N GLU A 55 23.56 6.27 -6.64
CA GLU A 55 24.79 7.08 -6.68
C GLU A 55 25.12 7.49 -8.12
N GLU A 56 24.99 6.59 -9.11
CA GLU A 56 25.25 6.85 -10.53
C GLU A 56 24.25 7.83 -11.14
N GLU A 57 22.93 7.65 -10.91
CA GLU A 57 21.89 8.45 -11.53
C GLU A 57 21.61 9.77 -10.82
N LEU A 58 21.73 9.79 -9.48
CA LEU A 58 21.27 10.92 -8.66
C LEU A 58 22.36 11.55 -7.79
N GLY A 59 23.55 10.96 -7.70
CA GLY A 59 24.64 11.46 -6.84
C GLY A 59 24.35 11.33 -5.34
N ILE A 60 23.43 10.47 -4.92
CA ILE A 60 23.10 10.26 -3.51
C ILE A 60 23.62 8.93 -2.99
N ARG A 61 23.91 8.87 -1.68
CA ARG A 61 24.31 7.64 -0.99
C ARG A 61 23.22 7.15 -0.08
N VAL A 62 22.75 5.92 -0.30
CA VAL A 62 21.70 5.28 0.50
C VAL A 62 22.24 4.92 1.89
N GLU A 63 21.59 5.41 2.93
CA GLU A 63 21.91 5.12 4.34
C GLU A 63 20.87 4.17 4.95
N ARG A 64 19.60 4.41 4.66
CA ARG A 64 18.48 3.59 5.13
C ARG A 64 17.51 3.27 4.01
N ALA A 65 17.24 1.99 3.83
CA ALA A 65 16.28 1.48 2.88
C ALA A 65 15.60 0.22 3.42
N ARG A 66 14.32 0.04 3.04
CA ARG A 66 13.55 -1.16 3.35
C ARG A 66 12.82 -1.69 2.11
N PRO A 67 12.53 -3.00 2.03
CA PRO A 67 11.67 -3.53 0.98
C PRO A 67 10.30 -2.83 1.01
N LEU A 68 9.74 -2.56 -0.16
CA LEU A 68 8.42 -1.94 -0.30
C LEU A 68 7.45 -2.87 -1.06
N ILE A 69 7.76 -3.23 -2.29
CA ILE A 69 6.92 -4.09 -3.12
C ILE A 69 7.74 -4.75 -4.23
N GLN A 70 7.39 -5.99 -4.58
CA GLN A 70 7.90 -6.63 -5.80
C GLN A 70 6.79 -6.69 -6.85
N VAL A 71 7.08 -6.20 -8.06
CA VAL A 71 6.14 -6.19 -9.18
C VAL A 71 6.67 -7.03 -10.32
N ARG A 72 5.91 -8.03 -10.73
CA ARG A 72 6.20 -8.85 -11.90
C ARG A 72 5.40 -8.33 -13.10
N HIS A 73 6.10 -8.05 -14.17
CA HIS A 73 5.46 -7.56 -15.38
C HIS A 73 6.02 -8.26 -16.63
N ASP A 74 5.12 -8.78 -17.45
CA ASP A 74 5.45 -9.48 -18.67
C ASP A 74 5.26 -8.56 -19.87
N TYR A 75 6.38 -8.17 -20.50
CA TYR A 75 6.37 -7.53 -21.80
C TYR A 75 6.39 -8.61 -22.90
N ALA A 76 6.10 -8.22 -24.12
CA ALA A 76 6.10 -9.15 -25.27
C ALA A 76 7.45 -9.85 -25.49
N ASP A 77 8.56 -9.21 -25.11
CA ASP A 77 9.94 -9.65 -25.36
C ASP A 77 10.70 -10.09 -24.08
N LYS A 78 10.21 -9.76 -22.90
CA LYS A 78 10.93 -9.98 -21.62
C LYS A 78 9.99 -10.07 -20.43
N HIS A 79 10.43 -10.81 -19.40
CA HIS A 79 9.85 -10.79 -18.05
C HIS A 79 10.65 -9.84 -17.18
N VAL A 80 9.99 -8.90 -16.52
CA VAL A 80 10.63 -7.94 -15.61
C VAL A 80 10.17 -8.19 -14.18
N LEU A 81 11.11 -8.25 -13.25
CA LEU A 81 10.89 -8.14 -11.83
C LEU A 81 11.38 -6.76 -11.37
N LEU A 82 10.46 -5.91 -10.93
CA LEU A 82 10.79 -4.66 -10.25
C LEU A 82 10.84 -4.97 -8.75
N ASP A 83 12.02 -4.88 -8.16
CA ASP A 83 12.26 -5.03 -6.72
C ASP A 83 12.38 -3.64 -6.14
N VAL A 84 11.31 -3.18 -5.51
CA VAL A 84 11.15 -1.77 -5.12
C VAL A 84 11.41 -1.59 -3.65
N TRP A 85 12.25 -0.62 -3.33
CA TRP A 85 12.63 -0.27 -1.98
C TRP A 85 12.21 1.14 -1.63
N GLU A 86 11.78 1.37 -0.42
CA GLU A 86 11.63 2.71 0.12
C GLU A 86 12.98 3.15 0.71
N VAL A 87 13.46 4.31 0.26
CA VAL A 87 14.68 4.96 0.75
C VAL A 87 14.27 6.23 1.48
N ASP A 88 14.38 6.22 2.81
CA ASP A 88 14.02 7.33 3.70
C ASP A 88 15.21 7.91 4.46
N GLY A 89 16.42 7.45 4.14
CA GLY A 89 17.69 7.96 4.65
C GLY A 89 18.75 7.92 3.56
N PHE A 90 19.27 9.08 3.21
CA PHE A 90 20.36 9.23 2.24
C PHE A 90 21.15 10.50 2.52
N SER A 91 22.39 10.56 2.04
CA SER A 91 23.24 11.75 2.04
C SER A 91 23.56 12.21 0.62
N GLY A 92 23.90 13.48 0.47
CA GLY A 92 24.07 14.13 -0.83
C GLY A 92 22.83 14.93 -1.25
N GLU A 93 22.96 15.71 -2.32
CA GLU A 93 21.86 16.46 -2.94
C GLU A 93 21.47 15.76 -4.24
N ALA A 94 20.22 15.27 -4.31
CA ALA A 94 19.73 14.57 -5.49
C ALA A 94 19.67 15.49 -6.71
N HIS A 95 20.35 15.13 -7.77
CA HIS A 95 20.35 15.83 -9.05
C HIS A 95 20.44 14.81 -10.20
N GLY A 96 19.92 15.16 -11.36
CA GLY A 96 19.98 14.28 -12.54
C GLY A 96 21.41 14.26 -13.11
N VAL A 97 22.21 13.28 -12.74
CA VAL A 97 23.62 13.15 -13.20
C VAL A 97 23.70 12.96 -14.72
N GLU A 98 22.72 12.31 -15.33
CA GLU A 98 22.58 12.13 -16.78
C GLU A 98 21.82 13.29 -17.45
N GLY A 99 21.48 14.36 -16.72
CA GLY A 99 20.71 15.49 -17.21
C GLY A 99 19.20 15.25 -17.24
N GLN A 100 18.72 14.14 -16.68
CA GLN A 100 17.30 13.83 -16.58
C GLN A 100 16.59 14.81 -15.61
N PRO A 101 15.37 15.30 -15.96
CA PRO A 101 14.57 16.11 -15.06
C PRO A 101 14.12 15.31 -13.83
N LEU A 102 14.18 15.94 -12.66
CA LEU A 102 13.71 15.39 -11.41
C LEU A 102 12.55 16.23 -10.85
N ALA A 103 11.65 15.59 -10.12
CA ALA A 103 10.58 16.26 -9.38
C ALA A 103 10.37 15.64 -7.99
N TRP A 104 10.23 16.50 -6.98
CA TRP A 104 9.76 16.12 -5.64
C TRP A 104 8.25 16.33 -5.56
N VAL A 105 7.50 15.24 -5.39
CA VAL A 105 6.04 15.20 -5.55
C VAL A 105 5.38 14.72 -4.26
N GLU A 106 4.29 15.37 -3.86
CA GLU A 106 3.46 14.85 -2.78
C GLU A 106 2.93 13.44 -3.14
N PRO A 107 2.96 12.46 -2.23
CA PRO A 107 2.50 11.11 -2.55
C PRO A 107 1.11 11.04 -3.18
N ARG A 108 0.18 11.91 -2.76
CA ARG A 108 -1.18 11.98 -3.31
C ARG A 108 -1.23 12.46 -4.77
N GLU A 109 -0.25 13.25 -5.20
CA GLU A 109 -0.15 13.84 -6.53
C GLU A 109 0.58 12.93 -7.52
N LEU A 110 1.16 11.80 -7.09
CA LEU A 110 1.81 10.84 -7.98
C LEU A 110 0.85 10.30 -9.06
N ALA A 111 -0.45 10.25 -8.79
CA ALA A 111 -1.46 9.82 -9.76
C ALA A 111 -1.66 10.82 -10.92
N ASP A 112 -1.18 12.06 -10.80
CA ASP A 112 -1.29 13.09 -11.83
C ASP A 112 -0.12 13.02 -12.85
N TYR A 113 0.84 12.13 -12.61
CA TYR A 113 2.00 11.90 -13.46
C TYR A 113 1.84 10.64 -14.31
N GLU A 114 2.32 10.69 -15.55
CA GLU A 114 2.27 9.55 -16.46
C GLU A 114 3.45 8.60 -16.21
N PHE A 115 3.17 7.39 -15.75
CA PHE A 115 4.14 6.32 -15.51
C PHE A 115 3.95 5.16 -16.49
N PRO A 116 4.99 4.32 -16.74
CA PRO A 116 4.82 3.01 -17.35
C PRO A 116 3.79 2.15 -16.59
N ALA A 117 3.02 1.32 -17.29
CA ALA A 117 1.99 0.49 -16.68
C ALA A 117 2.51 -0.40 -15.53
N ALA A 118 3.74 -0.92 -15.64
CA ALA A 118 4.40 -1.71 -14.61
C ALA A 118 4.62 -0.93 -13.30
N ASN A 119 4.59 0.40 -13.32
CA ASN A 119 4.81 1.25 -12.15
C ASN A 119 3.50 1.55 -11.38
N ALA A 120 2.33 1.24 -11.92
CA ALA A 120 1.06 1.52 -11.23
C ALA A 120 0.99 0.94 -9.80
N PRO A 121 1.41 -0.32 -9.53
CA PRO A 121 1.46 -0.84 -8.16
C PRO A 121 2.48 -0.09 -7.27
N ILE A 122 3.58 0.41 -7.84
CA ILE A 122 4.60 1.18 -7.11
C ILE A 122 4.01 2.53 -6.68
N VAL A 123 3.29 3.20 -7.58
CA VAL A 123 2.57 4.44 -7.28
C VAL A 123 1.60 4.23 -6.13
N GLN A 124 0.86 3.12 -6.11
CA GLN A 124 -0.04 2.80 -5.00
C GLN A 124 0.73 2.54 -3.70
N ALA A 125 1.81 1.74 -3.74
CA ALA A 125 2.64 1.47 -2.57
C ALA A 125 3.27 2.75 -2.00
N ALA A 126 3.74 3.66 -2.86
CA ALA A 126 4.32 4.95 -2.46
C ALA A 126 3.30 5.89 -1.78
N ARG A 127 2.00 5.75 -2.08
CA ARG A 127 0.92 6.55 -1.52
C ARG A 127 0.37 6.02 -0.20
N LEU A 128 0.61 4.75 0.10
CA LEU A 128 0.06 4.05 1.25
C LEU A 128 1.03 4.05 2.43
N PRO A 129 0.55 4.30 3.68
CA PRO A 129 1.38 4.22 4.87
C PRO A 129 1.67 2.76 5.26
N ALA A 130 2.59 2.55 6.21
CA ALA A 130 2.90 1.23 6.74
C ALA A 130 1.85 0.68 7.73
N HIS A 131 1.00 1.55 8.29
CA HIS A 131 0.05 1.20 9.35
C HIS A 131 -1.39 1.43 8.90
N TYR A 132 -2.23 0.42 9.08
CA TYR A 132 -3.66 0.45 8.78
C TYR A 132 -4.47 0.14 10.04
N LEU A 133 -5.05 1.18 10.63
CA LEU A 133 -5.94 1.02 11.79
C LEU A 133 -7.33 0.57 11.33
N ILE A 134 -7.85 -0.47 11.95
CA ILE A 134 -9.26 -0.88 11.84
C ILE A 134 -9.94 -0.57 13.17
N THR A 135 -11.06 0.15 13.15
CA THR A 135 -11.78 0.48 14.38
C THR A 135 -12.32 -0.78 15.08
N PRO A 136 -12.28 -0.83 16.42
CA PRO A 136 -12.81 -1.95 17.17
C PRO A 136 -14.34 -1.98 17.15
N ASP A 137 -14.90 -3.18 17.39
CA ASP A 137 -16.32 -3.39 17.57
C ASP A 137 -16.76 -3.08 19.01
N GLY A 138 -18.05 -2.82 19.18
CA GLY A 138 -18.68 -2.75 20.51
C GLY A 138 -18.43 -1.47 21.30
N LEU A 139 -17.82 -0.47 20.66
CA LEU A 139 -17.67 0.87 21.23
C LEU A 139 -18.82 1.79 20.79
N GLU A 140 -19.19 2.71 21.67
CA GLU A 140 -20.16 3.76 21.36
C GLU A 140 -19.59 4.77 20.35
N PRO A 141 -20.44 5.44 19.53
CA PRO A 141 -20.00 6.41 18.54
C PRO A 141 -19.04 7.46 19.08
N GLY A 142 -19.28 8.00 20.26
CA GLY A 142 -18.41 8.99 20.89
C GLY A 142 -17.00 8.46 21.24
N GLU A 143 -16.90 7.19 21.64
CA GLU A 143 -15.62 6.52 21.90
C GLU A 143 -14.84 6.27 20.59
N LEU A 144 -15.55 5.86 19.52
CA LEU A 144 -14.94 5.69 18.19
C LEU A 144 -14.40 7.02 17.65
N ILE A 145 -15.17 8.10 17.73
CA ILE A 145 -14.75 9.44 17.32
C ILE A 145 -13.51 9.90 18.12
N SER A 146 -13.53 9.71 19.44
CA SER A 146 -12.41 10.08 20.31
C SER A 146 -11.16 9.27 19.99
N GLY A 147 -11.29 7.95 19.80
CA GLY A 147 -10.18 7.07 19.48
C GLY A 147 -9.58 7.38 18.11
N VAL A 148 -10.40 7.59 17.09
CA VAL A 148 -9.92 7.98 15.74
C VAL A 148 -9.20 9.32 15.79
N ARG A 149 -9.71 10.32 16.53
CA ARG A 149 -9.02 11.60 16.72
C ARG A 149 -7.61 11.41 17.27
N LYS A 150 -7.47 10.65 18.37
CA LYS A 150 -6.18 10.34 18.99
C LYS A 150 -5.25 9.58 18.03
N ALA A 151 -5.79 8.63 17.24
CA ALA A 151 -5.02 7.88 16.27
C ALA A 151 -4.45 8.80 15.17
N VAL A 152 -5.27 9.70 14.63
CA VAL A 152 -4.84 10.70 13.63
C VAL A 152 -3.77 11.65 14.20
N GLU A 153 -3.96 12.11 15.42
CA GLU A 153 -2.98 12.94 16.15
C GLU A 153 -1.66 12.19 16.41
N ALA A 154 -1.74 10.88 16.68
CA ALA A 154 -0.56 10.01 16.82
C ALA A 154 0.11 9.62 15.49
N GLY A 155 -0.39 10.11 14.36
CA GLY A 155 0.26 9.90 13.05
C GLY A 155 -0.30 8.74 12.22
N ILE A 156 -1.41 8.11 12.60
CA ILE A 156 -2.09 7.13 11.73
C ILE A 156 -2.67 7.86 10.52
N ARG A 157 -2.42 7.32 9.32
CA ARG A 157 -2.79 7.95 8.04
C ARG A 157 -3.74 7.10 7.18
N LEU A 158 -4.04 5.87 7.58
CA LEU A 158 -5.01 5.00 6.93
C LEU A 158 -5.88 4.34 8.00
N ILE A 159 -7.19 4.54 7.91
CA ILE A 159 -8.15 4.12 8.93
C ILE A 159 -9.35 3.46 8.27
N GLN A 160 -9.78 2.31 8.77
CA GLN A 160 -11.04 1.67 8.38
C GLN A 160 -12.08 1.87 9.48
N LEU A 161 -13.20 2.47 9.13
CA LEU A 161 -14.39 2.42 9.98
C LEU A 161 -15.08 1.06 9.79
N ARG A 162 -14.99 0.22 10.80
CA ARG A 162 -15.68 -1.07 10.91
C ARG A 162 -16.64 -1.00 12.08
N ALA A 163 -17.93 -1.05 11.82
CA ALA A 163 -18.99 -1.02 12.84
C ALA A 163 -20.14 -1.95 12.39
N PRO A 164 -19.95 -3.29 12.42
CA PRO A 164 -20.85 -4.26 11.81
C PRO A 164 -22.22 -4.32 12.48
N ASN A 165 -22.33 -3.84 13.72
CA ASN A 165 -23.56 -3.90 14.51
C ASN A 165 -24.35 -2.57 14.46
N MET A 166 -23.87 -1.55 13.74
CA MET A 166 -24.59 -0.29 13.57
C MET A 166 -25.59 -0.34 12.40
N PHE A 167 -26.76 0.22 12.60
CA PHE A 167 -27.76 0.36 11.56
C PHE A 167 -27.44 1.55 10.62
N SER A 168 -28.05 1.57 9.45
CA SER A 168 -27.70 2.52 8.38
C SER A 168 -27.68 4.00 8.79
N PRO A 169 -28.66 4.58 9.50
CA PRO A 169 -28.62 5.99 9.88
C PRO A 169 -27.45 6.30 10.83
N GLU A 170 -27.29 5.48 11.85
CA GLU A 170 -26.25 5.65 12.89
C GLU A 170 -24.84 5.51 12.30
N TYR A 171 -24.63 4.51 11.43
CA TYR A 171 -23.36 4.33 10.73
C TYR A 171 -23.04 5.53 9.84
N ARG A 172 -24.04 6.08 9.15
CA ARG A 172 -23.88 7.24 8.27
C ARG A 172 -23.41 8.47 9.03
N ASP A 173 -24.06 8.79 10.15
CA ASP A 173 -23.71 9.94 10.99
C ASP A 173 -22.29 9.80 11.54
N LEU A 174 -21.95 8.62 12.05
CA LEU A 174 -20.58 8.31 12.51
C LEU A 174 -19.55 8.41 11.39
N ALA A 175 -19.86 7.90 10.19
CA ALA A 175 -18.94 7.96 9.05
C ALA A 175 -18.68 9.40 8.59
N ILE A 176 -19.69 10.28 8.63
CA ILE A 176 -19.56 11.72 8.33
C ILE A 176 -18.62 12.39 9.34
N ASP A 177 -18.84 12.14 10.64
CA ASP A 177 -18.02 12.72 11.71
C ASP A 177 -16.55 12.28 11.59
N ILE A 178 -16.31 10.97 11.38
CA ILE A 178 -14.97 10.42 11.20
C ILE A 178 -14.33 10.93 9.89
N GLN A 179 -15.09 11.06 8.80
CA GLN A 179 -14.58 11.64 7.55
C GLN A 179 -14.10 13.07 7.76
N GLY A 180 -14.84 13.87 8.56
CA GLY A 180 -14.41 15.23 8.93
C GLY A 180 -13.10 15.24 9.72
N LEU A 181 -12.90 14.30 10.64
CA LEU A 181 -11.63 14.15 11.40
C LEU A 181 -10.45 13.76 10.52
N CYS A 182 -10.68 12.92 9.52
CA CYS A 182 -9.67 12.42 8.60
C CYS A 182 -9.29 13.43 7.50
N ALA A 183 -10.15 14.41 7.23
CA ALA A 183 -9.98 15.34 6.11
C ALA A 183 -8.60 16.00 6.09
N GLY A 184 -7.86 15.82 4.99
CA GLY A 184 -6.51 16.35 4.79
C GLY A 184 -5.40 15.73 5.66
N LYS A 185 -5.74 14.75 6.52
CA LYS A 185 -4.81 14.15 7.49
C LYS A 185 -4.65 12.64 7.32
N ALA A 186 -5.72 11.92 7.04
CA ALA A 186 -5.72 10.48 6.89
C ALA A 186 -6.74 10.04 5.83
N GLN A 187 -6.46 8.90 5.19
CA GLN A 187 -7.39 8.25 4.28
C GLN A 187 -8.38 7.41 5.07
N LEU A 188 -9.67 7.66 4.85
CA LEU A 188 -10.75 6.85 5.43
C LEU A 188 -11.19 5.77 4.46
N MET A 189 -11.28 4.55 4.95
CA MET A 189 -11.89 3.39 4.30
C MET A 189 -13.17 3.04 5.03
N LEU A 190 -14.27 2.90 4.31
CA LEU A 190 -15.55 2.44 4.86
C LEU A 190 -15.75 0.95 4.54
N LYS A 191 -16.50 0.27 5.39
CA LYS A 191 -16.85 -1.15 5.24
C LYS A 191 -18.33 -1.34 5.58
N GLY A 192 -19.10 -1.76 4.59
CA GLY A 192 -20.54 -1.94 4.73
C GLY A 192 -21.20 -2.46 3.44
N PRO A 193 -22.54 -2.42 3.34
CA PRO A 193 -23.27 -2.73 2.13
C PRO A 193 -22.88 -1.81 0.97
N LEU A 194 -22.74 -2.36 -0.24
CA LEU A 194 -22.33 -1.58 -1.42
C LEU A 194 -23.37 -0.52 -1.83
N GLU A 195 -24.60 -0.66 -1.41
CA GLU A 195 -25.68 0.31 -1.61
C GLU A 195 -25.38 1.68 -0.97
N TRP A 196 -24.48 1.72 0.03
CA TRP A 196 -24.06 2.95 0.69
C TRP A 196 -22.97 3.73 -0.05
N LEU A 197 -22.40 3.16 -1.11
CA LEU A 197 -21.29 3.78 -1.86
C LEU A 197 -21.57 5.20 -2.35
N GLY A 198 -22.81 5.46 -2.76
CA GLY A 198 -23.24 6.78 -3.24
C GLY A 198 -23.30 7.86 -2.16
N ASP A 199 -23.43 7.46 -0.90
CA ASP A 199 -23.52 8.38 0.23
C ASP A 199 -22.16 8.95 0.65
N PHE A 200 -21.07 8.26 0.27
CA PHE A 200 -19.70 8.58 0.70
C PHE A 200 -18.71 8.65 -0.49
N PRO A 201 -18.88 9.59 -1.41
CA PRO A 201 -18.07 9.63 -2.64
C PRO A 201 -16.56 9.89 -2.40
N ALA A 202 -16.20 10.51 -1.28
CA ALA A 202 -14.81 10.85 -0.95
C ALA A 202 -14.06 9.76 -0.15
N ALA A 203 -14.78 8.81 0.47
CA ALA A 203 -14.16 7.74 1.25
C ALA A 203 -13.78 6.55 0.37
N GLY A 204 -12.69 5.86 0.69
CA GLY A 204 -12.37 4.56 0.13
C GLY A 204 -13.35 3.47 0.60
N TRP A 205 -13.30 2.30 -0.03
CA TRP A 205 -14.15 1.17 0.33
C TRP A 205 -13.35 -0.11 0.53
N HIS A 206 -13.64 -0.83 1.61
CA HIS A 206 -12.99 -2.09 1.92
C HIS A 206 -13.99 -3.25 1.84
N LEU A 207 -13.88 -4.06 0.80
CA LEU A 207 -14.76 -5.22 0.59
C LEU A 207 -14.46 -6.33 1.61
N THR A 208 -15.52 -6.99 2.08
CA THR A 208 -15.36 -8.30 2.72
C THR A 208 -14.99 -9.36 1.68
N SER A 209 -14.42 -10.49 2.10
CA SER A 209 -14.15 -11.61 1.18
C SER A 209 -15.42 -12.13 0.51
N ALA A 210 -16.55 -12.15 1.24
CA ALA A 210 -17.84 -12.50 0.68
C ALA A 210 -18.31 -11.54 -0.42
N GLN A 211 -18.13 -10.22 -0.23
CA GLN A 211 -18.42 -9.23 -1.27
C GLN A 211 -17.48 -9.37 -2.45
N LEU A 212 -16.18 -9.57 -2.20
CA LEU A 212 -15.19 -9.81 -3.24
C LEU A 212 -15.60 -11.00 -4.12
N ARG A 213 -15.88 -12.16 -3.53
CA ARG A 213 -16.33 -13.36 -4.26
C ARG A 213 -17.64 -13.12 -5.02
N LYS A 214 -18.59 -12.42 -4.41
CA LYS A 214 -19.89 -12.15 -5.01
C LYS A 214 -19.82 -11.21 -6.22
N TYR A 215 -18.97 -10.18 -6.16
CA TYR A 215 -18.98 -9.08 -7.14
C TYR A 215 -17.77 -9.10 -8.09
N ALA A 216 -16.83 -10.02 -7.93
CA ALA A 216 -15.62 -10.08 -8.77
C ALA A 216 -15.93 -10.13 -10.28
N SER A 217 -16.95 -10.88 -10.68
CA SER A 217 -17.37 -10.96 -12.09
C SER A 217 -18.03 -9.70 -12.64
N ALA A 218 -18.56 -8.84 -11.76
CA ALA A 218 -19.18 -7.56 -12.15
C ALA A 218 -18.13 -6.45 -12.32
N GLY A 219 -16.90 -6.68 -11.87
CA GLY A 219 -15.82 -5.71 -11.89
C GLY A 219 -15.89 -4.70 -10.76
N ARG A 220 -15.10 -3.65 -10.89
CA ARG A 220 -14.95 -2.59 -9.88
C ARG A 220 -16.28 -1.84 -9.65
N PRO A 221 -16.72 -1.66 -8.38
CA PRO A 221 -18.05 -1.09 -8.08
C PRO A 221 -18.13 0.45 -8.24
N PHE A 222 -17.01 1.14 -8.47
CA PHE A 222 -16.93 2.59 -8.69
C PHE A 222 -15.69 2.95 -9.52
N PRO A 223 -15.64 4.16 -10.13
CA PRO A 223 -14.52 4.59 -10.97
C PRO A 223 -13.17 4.61 -10.24
N GLU A 224 -12.09 4.55 -11.01
CA GLU A 224 -10.72 4.77 -10.52
C GLU A 224 -10.57 6.15 -9.86
N GLY A 225 -9.50 6.33 -9.06
CA GLY A 225 -9.24 7.56 -8.31
C GLY A 225 -9.76 7.53 -6.87
N ARG A 226 -10.59 6.55 -6.54
CA ARG A 226 -11.06 6.27 -5.18
C ARG A 226 -10.51 4.91 -4.71
N LEU A 227 -9.97 4.82 -3.50
CA LEU A 227 -9.36 3.59 -3.01
C LEU A 227 -10.39 2.47 -2.85
N LEU A 228 -10.11 1.33 -3.46
CA LEU A 228 -10.81 0.06 -3.24
C LEU A 228 -9.85 -0.94 -2.62
N ALA A 229 -10.25 -1.55 -1.53
CA ALA A 229 -9.50 -2.61 -0.86
C ALA A 229 -10.38 -3.85 -0.65
N ALA A 230 -9.75 -4.99 -0.35
CA ALA A 230 -10.44 -6.21 -0.02
C ALA A 230 -9.76 -6.99 1.10
N SER A 231 -10.57 -7.72 1.88
CA SER A 231 -10.07 -8.75 2.80
C SER A 231 -9.84 -10.03 2.03
N CYS A 232 -8.63 -10.60 2.13
CA CYS A 232 -8.22 -11.83 1.48
C CYS A 232 -7.60 -12.82 2.48
N HIS A 233 -7.77 -14.12 2.22
CA HIS A 233 -7.34 -15.21 3.10
C HIS A 233 -6.53 -16.28 2.36
N ASP A 234 -6.58 -16.30 1.04
CA ASP A 234 -5.96 -17.31 0.17
C ASP A 234 -5.60 -16.74 -1.21
N ALA A 235 -4.97 -17.58 -2.03
CA ALA A 235 -4.56 -17.23 -3.40
C ALA A 235 -5.74 -16.96 -4.33
N GLU A 236 -6.89 -17.63 -4.12
CA GLU A 236 -8.08 -17.42 -4.96
C GLU A 236 -8.64 -16.00 -4.74
N GLU A 237 -8.77 -15.58 -3.49
CA GLU A 237 -9.24 -14.24 -3.15
C GLU A 237 -8.27 -13.15 -3.61
N LEU A 238 -6.96 -13.39 -3.53
CA LEU A 238 -5.96 -12.47 -4.12
C LEU A 238 -6.12 -12.35 -5.64
N ALA A 239 -6.37 -13.45 -6.34
CA ALA A 239 -6.62 -13.43 -7.78
C ALA A 239 -7.91 -12.66 -8.13
N LEU A 240 -8.98 -12.84 -7.36
CA LEU A 240 -10.23 -12.09 -7.51
C LEU A 240 -10.00 -10.58 -7.24
N ALA A 241 -9.24 -10.24 -6.20
CA ALA A 241 -8.90 -8.87 -5.88
C ALA A 241 -8.10 -8.20 -7.00
N ALA A 242 -7.10 -8.91 -7.57
CA ALA A 242 -6.35 -8.45 -8.73
C ALA A 242 -7.26 -8.20 -9.95
N SER A 243 -8.18 -9.12 -10.24
CA SER A 243 -9.11 -8.99 -11.38
C SER A 243 -10.09 -7.83 -11.21
N MET A 244 -10.45 -7.48 -9.98
CA MET A 244 -11.33 -6.36 -9.66
C MET A 244 -10.60 -5.01 -9.67
N GLY A 245 -9.26 -5.00 -9.73
CA GLY A 245 -8.46 -3.78 -9.73
C GLY A 245 -8.45 -3.07 -8.38
N VAL A 246 -8.31 -3.81 -7.26
CA VAL A 246 -8.13 -3.21 -5.93
C VAL A 246 -6.77 -2.53 -5.83
N GLU A 247 -6.67 -1.44 -5.06
CA GLU A 247 -5.41 -0.77 -4.80
C GLU A 247 -4.57 -1.47 -3.73
N PHE A 248 -5.20 -2.17 -2.78
CA PHE A 248 -4.51 -2.98 -1.78
C PHE A 248 -5.44 -4.02 -1.16
N VAL A 249 -4.85 -4.97 -0.42
CA VAL A 249 -5.61 -5.98 0.32
C VAL A 249 -5.13 -6.07 1.77
N THR A 250 -5.98 -6.63 2.65
CA THR A 250 -5.53 -7.23 3.90
C THR A 250 -5.45 -8.74 3.72
N LEU A 251 -4.35 -9.35 4.13
CA LEU A 251 -4.15 -10.81 4.15
C LEU A 251 -4.16 -11.32 5.58
N SER A 252 -5.06 -12.23 5.91
CA SER A 252 -5.30 -12.66 7.30
C SER A 252 -5.82 -14.10 7.40
N PRO A 253 -5.74 -14.73 8.60
CA PRO A 253 -4.95 -14.31 9.75
C PRO A 253 -3.48 -14.77 9.63
N VAL A 254 -2.52 -13.89 9.93
CA VAL A 254 -1.09 -14.26 9.88
C VAL A 254 -0.68 -15.07 11.11
N GLN A 255 -1.15 -14.66 12.28
CA GLN A 255 -0.96 -15.35 13.55
C GLN A 255 -2.30 -15.66 14.21
N PRO A 256 -2.36 -16.59 15.17
CA PRO A 256 -3.59 -16.84 15.93
C PRO A 256 -4.16 -15.55 16.51
N THR A 257 -5.46 -15.37 16.40
CA THR A 257 -6.13 -14.13 16.82
C THR A 257 -7.43 -14.42 17.55
N GLU A 258 -7.73 -13.62 18.58
CA GLU A 258 -8.98 -13.72 19.31
C GLU A 258 -10.22 -13.33 18.48
N SER A 259 -10.05 -12.58 17.40
CA SER A 259 -11.15 -12.21 16.50
C SER A 259 -11.70 -13.40 15.70
N HIS A 260 -10.90 -14.46 15.51
CA HIS A 260 -11.28 -15.69 14.80
C HIS A 260 -10.68 -16.90 15.53
N PRO A 261 -11.19 -17.22 16.73
CA PRO A 261 -10.64 -18.29 17.55
C PRO A 261 -10.83 -19.65 16.86
N GLY A 262 -9.72 -20.39 16.73
CA GLY A 262 -9.73 -21.73 16.11
C GLY A 262 -9.53 -21.75 14.60
N GLU A 263 -9.46 -20.63 13.90
CA GLU A 263 -9.04 -20.60 12.51
C GLU A 263 -7.52 -20.80 12.40
N PRO A 264 -7.05 -21.66 11.46
CA PRO A 264 -5.62 -21.86 11.27
C PRO A 264 -4.98 -20.56 10.74
N ALA A 265 -3.89 -20.14 11.38
CA ALA A 265 -3.11 -19.01 10.92
C ALA A 265 -2.27 -19.41 9.71
N LEU A 266 -2.06 -18.47 8.79
CA LEU A 266 -1.20 -18.65 7.61
C LEU A 266 0.26 -18.85 8.00
N GLY A 267 0.73 -18.14 9.01
CA GLY A 267 2.16 -18.00 9.31
C GLY A 267 2.85 -17.03 8.33
N TRP A 268 4.05 -16.61 8.69
CA TRP A 268 4.82 -15.63 7.94
C TRP A 268 5.27 -16.15 6.57
N ASP A 269 5.77 -17.39 6.51
CA ASP A 269 6.27 -18.00 5.27
C ASP A 269 5.16 -18.15 4.22
N LYS A 270 3.98 -18.63 4.64
CA LYS A 270 2.85 -18.74 3.72
C LYS A 270 2.31 -17.40 3.27
N ALA A 271 2.30 -16.40 4.15
CA ALA A 271 1.94 -15.05 3.79
C ALA A 271 2.91 -14.48 2.74
N ALA A 272 4.22 -14.64 2.93
CA ALA A 272 5.24 -14.21 1.96
C ALA A 272 5.09 -14.91 0.60
N GLU A 273 4.82 -16.23 0.60
CA GLU A 273 4.56 -17.00 -0.63
C GLU A 273 3.36 -16.44 -1.41
N LEU A 274 2.26 -16.11 -0.72
CA LEU A 274 1.07 -15.52 -1.32
C LEU A 274 1.32 -14.10 -1.85
N ILE A 275 2.03 -13.27 -1.09
CA ILE A 275 2.42 -11.92 -1.48
C ILE A 275 3.30 -11.95 -2.74
N ALA A 276 4.26 -12.88 -2.82
CA ALA A 276 5.17 -13.00 -3.95
C ALA A 276 4.47 -13.24 -5.29
N GLY A 277 3.24 -13.74 -5.29
CA GLY A 277 2.38 -13.93 -6.48
C GLY A 277 1.44 -12.75 -6.77
N PHE A 278 1.43 -11.70 -5.95
CA PHE A 278 0.46 -10.61 -6.01
C PHE A 278 1.14 -9.26 -6.21
N ASN A 279 0.72 -8.50 -7.22
CA ASN A 279 1.39 -7.26 -7.63
C ASN A 279 0.85 -5.99 -6.94
N GLN A 280 -0.04 -6.09 -5.96
CA GLN A 280 -0.57 -4.93 -5.25
C GLN A 280 -0.10 -4.92 -3.79
N PRO A 281 -0.11 -3.74 -3.12
CA PRO A 281 0.22 -3.64 -1.70
C PRO A 281 -0.64 -4.57 -0.81
N VAL A 282 0.01 -5.24 0.13
CA VAL A 282 -0.62 -6.17 1.07
C VAL A 282 -0.38 -5.72 2.51
N TYR A 283 -1.42 -5.54 3.28
CA TYR A 283 -1.31 -5.38 4.73
C TYR A 283 -1.54 -6.72 5.42
N LEU A 284 -0.61 -7.13 6.26
CA LEU A 284 -0.77 -8.32 7.10
C LEU A 284 -1.66 -8.02 8.30
N LEU A 285 -2.63 -8.90 8.57
CA LEU A 285 -3.63 -8.73 9.63
C LEU A 285 -3.80 -10.04 10.40
N GLY A 286 -4.17 -9.94 11.67
CA GLY A 286 -4.44 -11.08 12.55
C GLY A 286 -3.22 -11.45 13.41
N GLY A 287 -3.31 -11.16 14.71
CA GLY A 287 -2.26 -11.41 15.69
C GLY A 287 -1.00 -10.56 15.53
N VAL A 288 -1.01 -9.56 14.65
CA VAL A 288 0.12 -8.67 14.37
C VAL A 288 -0.19 -7.23 14.77
N GLY A 289 0.84 -6.44 15.04
CA GLY A 289 0.73 -5.05 15.43
C GLY A 289 1.89 -4.19 14.92
N PRO A 290 2.02 -2.93 15.34
CA PRO A 290 3.05 -2.01 14.87
C PRO A 290 4.48 -2.55 15.03
N GLN A 291 4.73 -3.36 16.07
CA GLN A 291 6.04 -3.93 16.38
C GLN A 291 6.51 -4.95 15.33
N GLN A 292 5.59 -5.54 14.56
CA GLN A 292 5.90 -6.49 13.51
C GLN A 292 6.00 -5.83 12.12
N ALA A 293 6.02 -4.50 12.02
CA ALA A 293 6.09 -3.82 10.73
C ALA A 293 7.37 -4.16 9.96
N GLU A 294 8.54 -4.19 10.62
CA GLU A 294 9.80 -4.57 10.00
C GLU A 294 9.76 -6.01 9.48
N GLN A 295 9.25 -6.94 10.28
CA GLN A 295 9.07 -8.32 9.86
C GLN A 295 8.10 -8.43 8.67
N ALA A 296 7.03 -7.63 8.64
CA ALA A 296 6.10 -7.59 7.53
C ALA A 296 6.78 -7.14 6.23
N TRP A 297 7.63 -6.11 6.28
CA TRP A 297 8.39 -5.63 5.12
C TRP A 297 9.36 -6.68 4.60
N GLU A 298 10.07 -7.40 5.50
CA GLU A 298 10.97 -8.49 5.12
C GLU A 298 10.24 -9.63 4.41
N HIS A 299 8.92 -9.80 4.67
CA HIS A 299 8.06 -10.77 3.99
C HIS A 299 7.30 -10.17 2.78
N GLY A 300 7.69 -8.98 2.31
CA GLY A 300 7.16 -8.34 1.10
C GLY A 300 5.84 -7.59 1.28
N ALA A 301 5.36 -7.42 2.52
CA ALA A 301 4.14 -6.68 2.77
C ALA A 301 4.36 -5.15 2.76
N GLN A 302 3.32 -4.39 2.45
CA GLN A 302 3.25 -2.94 2.61
C GLN A 302 3.42 -2.53 4.08
N GLY A 303 2.87 -3.32 4.97
CA GLY A 303 2.87 -3.08 6.39
C GLY A 303 1.88 -3.97 7.14
N VAL A 304 1.42 -3.49 8.27
CA VAL A 304 0.51 -4.22 9.14
C VAL A 304 -0.81 -3.49 9.35
N ALA A 305 -1.90 -4.26 9.41
CA ALA A 305 -3.22 -3.79 9.81
C ALA A 305 -3.58 -4.36 11.19
N GLY A 306 -4.36 -3.64 11.95
CA GLY A 306 -4.78 -4.13 13.25
C GLY A 306 -5.89 -3.33 13.90
N ILE A 307 -6.51 -3.96 14.90
CA ILE A 307 -7.58 -3.37 15.70
C ILE A 307 -6.98 -2.90 17.05
N ARG A 308 -6.83 -3.82 18.01
CA ARG A 308 -6.42 -3.52 19.39
C ARG A 308 -5.03 -2.93 19.49
N ALA A 309 -4.07 -3.50 18.76
CA ALA A 309 -2.67 -3.07 18.81
C ALA A 309 -2.44 -1.64 18.28
N PHE A 310 -3.39 -1.10 17.53
CA PHE A 310 -3.37 0.26 16.98
C PHE A 310 -4.32 1.21 17.68
N TRP A 311 -5.21 0.70 18.55
CA TRP A 311 -6.21 1.54 19.22
C TRP A 311 -5.60 2.34 20.35
N PRO A 312 -5.74 3.68 20.35
CA PRO A 312 -5.16 4.54 21.38
C PRO A 312 -5.75 4.25 22.78
N GLY A 313 -4.88 3.96 23.73
CA GLY A 313 -5.26 3.68 25.11
C GLY A 313 -5.54 2.21 25.43
N GLY A 314 -5.43 1.34 24.44
CA GLY A 314 -5.75 -0.09 24.60
C GLY A 314 -7.25 -0.38 24.60
N LEU A 315 -7.59 -1.66 24.54
CA LEU A 315 -8.96 -2.20 24.68
C LEU A 315 -8.96 -3.23 25.81
#